data_2e83632d4f381b141ceb52670345e1ee
#
_entry.id   2e83632d4f381b141ceb52670345e1ee
#
_cell.length_a   1.000
_cell.length_b   1.000
_cell.length_c   1.000
_cell.angle_alpha   90.00
_cell.angle_beta   90.00
_cell.angle_gamma   90.00
#
_symmetry.space_group_name_H-M   'P 1'
#
loop_
_entity.id
_entity.type
_entity.pdbx_description
1 polymer ?
#
loop_
_entity_poly.entity_id
_entity_poly.type
_entity_poly.pdbx_seq_one_letter_code
_entity_poly.pdbx_strand_id
1 'polypeptide(L)'
;MDRRIGFLSFAISVLLCVFLCSPISAEIQWENSVKAAFEKAKADGKPIFIDVYADWCGYCKTLKNEIYPKKEVQLELSKFVTLSLDGDRFPNLKRKYGIKGYPSILFLDQNGSLIDKITGMPDSKMILKLLKNAYARRNLEKEHLDLLTKDPNGIKANFQAGVYYFEAKEYTKAIQFFQKAIDSNDTKDDDKKHDALFNLGISYLEIGNFKSAIATFNSYISKFPNGDISSVLFFRANAYEELNQKDDARADYKKVLELTTDPDEKKDLQMRIDSLN
;
A
#
# COMPACT_ATOMS: atom_id res chain seq x y z
N MET A 1 -0.41 -61.13 68.18
CA MET A 1 -0.94 -59.78 67.74
C MET A 1 -0.11 -59.29 66.61
N ASP A 2 -0.41 -59.76 65.40
CA ASP A 2 0.33 -59.40 64.20
C ASP A 2 -0.58 -58.58 63.26
N ARG A 3 -0.21 -57.33 63.03
CA ARG A 3 -0.84 -56.49 62.01
C ARG A 3 0.03 -56.53 60.74
N ARG A 4 -0.45 -57.22 59.73
CA ARG A 4 0.12 -57.18 58.38
C ARG A 4 -0.47 -55.98 57.65
N ILE A 5 0.36 -55.06 57.23
CA ILE A 5 0.03 -53.91 56.38
C ILE A 5 0.23 -54.37 54.92
N GLY A 6 -0.92 -54.42 54.18
CA GLY A 6 -0.90 -54.71 52.76
C GLY A 6 -0.48 -53.49 51.92
N PHE A 7 0.52 -53.65 51.10
CA PHE A 7 0.90 -52.66 50.08
C PHE A 7 -0.01 -52.77 48.88
N LEU A 8 -0.88 -51.75 48.68
CA LEU A 8 -1.60 -51.59 47.43
C LEU A 8 -0.63 -50.93 46.44
N SER A 9 -0.28 -51.67 45.40
CA SER A 9 0.45 -51.20 44.26
C SER A 9 -0.47 -50.40 43.34
N PHE A 10 -0.31 -49.06 43.31
CA PHE A 10 -1.02 -48.17 42.40
C PHE A 10 -0.26 -48.11 41.09
N ALA A 11 -0.65 -48.90 40.09
CA ALA A 11 -0.13 -48.76 38.73
C ALA A 11 -0.72 -47.53 38.07
N ILE A 12 0.05 -46.45 38.02
CA ILE A 12 -0.29 -45.25 37.24
C ILE A 12 0.01 -45.55 35.76
N SER A 13 -1.07 -45.81 35.01
CA SER A 13 -1.04 -45.93 33.56
C SER A 13 -0.91 -44.51 32.95
N VAL A 14 0.30 -44.09 32.64
CA VAL A 14 0.56 -42.83 31.87
C VAL A 14 0.17 -43.09 30.42
N LEU A 15 -1.04 -42.69 30.08
CA LEU A 15 -1.53 -42.66 28.69
C LEU A 15 -0.83 -41.52 27.98
N LEU A 16 0.27 -41.83 27.27
CA LEU A 16 1.01 -40.91 26.44
C LEU A 16 0.17 -40.55 25.20
N CYS A 17 -0.65 -39.52 25.29
CA CYS A 17 -1.30 -38.93 24.13
C CYS A 17 -0.22 -38.28 23.24
N VAL A 18 0.33 -39.06 22.33
CA VAL A 18 1.11 -38.53 21.22
C VAL A 18 0.13 -37.80 20.31
N PHE A 19 -0.01 -36.50 20.51
CA PHE A 19 -0.61 -35.63 19.51
C PHE A 19 0.29 -35.69 18.27
N LEU A 20 -0.08 -36.55 17.33
CA LEU A 20 0.44 -36.48 15.97
C LEU A 20 0.01 -35.15 15.37
N CYS A 21 0.84 -34.14 15.61
CA CYS A 21 0.75 -32.86 14.90
C CYS A 21 1.14 -33.15 13.44
N SER A 22 0.17 -33.67 12.66
CA SER A 22 0.34 -33.77 11.22
C SER A 22 0.57 -32.34 10.72
N PRO A 23 1.61 -32.09 9.92
CA PRO A 23 1.75 -30.79 9.27
C PRO A 23 0.52 -30.65 8.38
N ILE A 24 -0.39 -29.75 8.78
CA ILE A 24 -1.52 -29.36 7.94
C ILE A 24 -0.85 -28.71 6.72
N SER A 25 -0.74 -29.47 5.64
CA SER A 25 -0.55 -28.91 4.31
C SER A 25 -1.84 -28.14 4.03
N ALA A 26 -1.84 -26.86 4.34
CA ALA A 26 -3.02 -26.02 4.12
C ALA A 26 -3.15 -25.80 2.63
N GLU A 27 -3.84 -26.71 1.96
CA GLU A 27 -4.28 -26.50 0.59
C GLU A 27 -5.09 -25.20 0.54
N ILE A 28 -4.79 -24.35 -0.44
CA ILE A 28 -5.46 -23.06 -0.61
C ILE A 28 -6.95 -23.32 -0.83
N GLN A 29 -7.78 -22.88 0.09
CA GLN A 29 -9.23 -22.95 -0.05
C GLN A 29 -9.75 -21.70 -0.74
N TRP A 30 -10.05 -21.83 -2.03
CA TRP A 30 -10.61 -20.75 -2.81
C TRP A 30 -12.10 -20.59 -2.54
N GLU A 31 -12.49 -19.36 -2.19
CA GLU A 31 -13.89 -19.01 -2.07
C GLU A 31 -14.55 -18.99 -3.47
N ASN A 32 -15.81 -19.38 -3.53
CA ASN A 32 -16.57 -19.56 -4.78
C ASN A 32 -17.38 -18.33 -5.18
N SER A 33 -17.43 -17.29 -4.33
CA SER A 33 -18.11 -16.05 -4.68
C SER A 33 -17.48 -14.83 -3.98
N VAL A 34 -17.62 -13.67 -4.59
CA VAL A 34 -17.21 -12.38 -4.01
C VAL A 34 -17.88 -12.17 -2.66
N LYS A 35 -19.19 -12.44 -2.57
CA LYS A 35 -19.96 -12.27 -1.33
C LYS A 35 -19.39 -13.14 -0.20
N ALA A 36 -19.20 -14.43 -0.45
CA ALA A 36 -18.65 -15.34 0.55
C ALA A 36 -17.26 -14.94 1.01
N ALA A 37 -16.38 -14.51 0.09
CA ALA A 37 -15.05 -14.05 0.43
C ALA A 37 -15.06 -12.83 1.35
N PHE A 38 -15.91 -11.84 1.08
CA PHE A 38 -16.01 -10.65 1.93
C PHE A 38 -16.65 -10.93 3.28
N GLU A 39 -17.68 -11.78 3.34
CA GLU A 39 -18.29 -12.19 4.60
C GLU A 39 -17.28 -12.92 5.49
N LYS A 40 -16.52 -13.86 4.91
CA LYS A 40 -15.48 -14.59 5.62
C LYS A 40 -14.32 -13.68 6.06
N ALA A 41 -13.87 -12.78 5.19
CA ALA A 41 -12.81 -11.82 5.51
C ALA A 41 -13.18 -10.96 6.72
N LYS A 42 -14.43 -10.49 6.80
CA LYS A 42 -14.94 -9.74 7.95
C LYS A 42 -15.04 -10.59 9.22
N ALA A 43 -15.53 -11.83 9.09
CA ALA A 43 -15.66 -12.74 10.22
C ALA A 43 -14.30 -13.14 10.80
N ASP A 44 -13.33 -13.43 9.95
CA ASP A 44 -12.00 -13.90 10.33
C ASP A 44 -11.01 -12.76 10.61
N GLY A 45 -11.34 -11.51 10.27
CA GLY A 45 -10.43 -10.36 10.35
C GLY A 45 -9.23 -10.47 9.38
N LYS A 46 -9.39 -11.24 8.29
CA LYS A 46 -8.33 -11.51 7.32
C LYS A 46 -8.43 -10.60 6.10
N PRO A 47 -7.29 -10.21 5.50
CA PRO A 47 -7.29 -9.58 4.18
C PRO A 47 -7.71 -10.57 3.10
N ILE A 48 -8.07 -10.05 1.93
CA ILE A 48 -8.52 -10.84 0.78
C ILE A 48 -7.42 -10.83 -0.30
N PHE A 49 -7.09 -12.03 -0.78
CA PHE A 49 -6.27 -12.24 -1.96
C PHE A 49 -7.17 -12.60 -3.13
N ILE A 50 -7.14 -11.82 -4.21
CA ILE A 50 -7.93 -12.11 -5.41
C ILE A 50 -6.99 -12.39 -6.58
N ASP A 51 -7.09 -13.62 -7.12
CA ASP A 51 -6.50 -13.99 -8.39
C ASP A 51 -7.50 -13.69 -9.52
N VAL A 52 -7.17 -12.70 -10.34
CA VAL A 52 -8.00 -12.32 -11.50
C VAL A 52 -7.38 -12.90 -12.76
N TYR A 53 -8.04 -13.88 -13.30
CA TYR A 53 -7.59 -14.65 -14.46
C TYR A 53 -8.53 -14.52 -15.67
N ALA A 54 -8.16 -15.14 -16.79
CA ALA A 54 -9.05 -15.45 -17.89
C ALA A 54 -8.76 -16.88 -18.38
N ASP A 55 -9.75 -17.59 -18.90
CA ASP A 55 -9.63 -19.00 -19.34
C ASP A 55 -8.56 -19.21 -20.43
N TRP A 56 -8.37 -18.22 -21.28
CA TRP A 56 -7.36 -18.22 -22.34
C TRP A 56 -5.94 -17.84 -21.88
N CYS A 57 -5.75 -17.39 -20.62
CA CYS A 57 -4.50 -16.86 -20.10
C CYS A 57 -3.53 -17.99 -19.72
N GLY A 58 -2.48 -18.20 -20.50
CA GLY A 58 -1.43 -19.21 -20.23
C GLY A 58 -0.68 -18.95 -18.91
N TYR A 59 -0.26 -17.72 -18.66
CA TYR A 59 0.44 -17.34 -17.42
C TYR A 59 -0.41 -17.52 -16.17
N CYS A 60 -1.73 -17.35 -16.26
CA CYS A 60 -2.65 -17.63 -15.16
C CYS A 60 -2.63 -19.11 -14.78
N LYS A 61 -2.57 -20.00 -15.78
CA LYS A 61 -2.43 -21.46 -15.57
C LYS A 61 -1.10 -21.80 -14.90
N THR A 62 -0.01 -21.14 -15.31
CA THR A 62 1.31 -21.31 -14.66
C THR A 62 1.28 -20.86 -13.19
N LEU A 63 0.68 -19.71 -12.87
CA LEU A 63 0.52 -19.27 -11.45
C LEU A 63 -0.22 -20.32 -10.63
N LYS A 64 -1.36 -20.78 -11.14
CA LYS A 64 -2.22 -21.75 -10.46
C LYS A 64 -1.54 -23.10 -10.26
N ASN A 65 -0.80 -23.59 -11.25
CA ASN A 65 -0.26 -24.95 -11.25
C ASN A 65 1.17 -25.05 -10.69
N GLU A 66 1.96 -23.96 -10.73
CA GLU A 66 3.39 -24.02 -10.43
C GLU A 66 3.81 -23.06 -9.30
N ILE A 67 3.10 -21.96 -9.09
CA ILE A 67 3.49 -20.97 -8.08
C ILE A 67 2.64 -21.11 -6.82
N TYR A 68 1.33 -21.07 -6.93
CA TYR A 68 0.45 -21.17 -5.76
C TYR A 68 0.57 -22.50 -4.99
N PRO A 69 0.87 -23.68 -5.61
CA PRO A 69 1.06 -24.92 -4.87
C PRO A 69 2.37 -25.02 -4.06
N LYS A 70 3.31 -24.08 -4.25
CA LYS A 70 4.56 -24.08 -3.47
C LYS A 70 4.26 -23.90 -1.98
N LYS A 71 4.85 -24.75 -1.15
CA LYS A 71 4.59 -24.83 0.29
C LYS A 71 4.73 -23.46 0.99
N GLU A 72 5.77 -22.71 0.65
CA GLU A 72 6.02 -21.38 1.20
C GLU A 72 4.96 -20.36 0.77
N VAL A 73 4.43 -20.48 -0.46
CA VAL A 73 3.37 -19.61 -0.97
C VAL A 73 2.04 -19.95 -0.30
N GLN A 74 1.72 -21.24 -0.16
CA GLN A 74 0.53 -21.69 0.55
C GLN A 74 0.49 -21.22 2.00
N LEU A 75 1.65 -21.27 2.69
CA LEU A 75 1.77 -20.79 4.06
C LEU A 75 1.43 -19.30 4.19
N GLU A 76 1.91 -18.47 3.26
CA GLU A 76 1.58 -17.05 3.27
C GLU A 76 0.13 -16.80 2.84
N LEU A 77 -0.37 -17.52 1.82
CA LEU A 77 -1.77 -17.41 1.36
C LEU A 77 -2.79 -17.85 2.41
N SER A 78 -2.44 -18.77 3.32
CA SER A 78 -3.34 -19.18 4.42
C SER A 78 -3.71 -18.05 5.39
N LYS A 79 -2.97 -16.96 5.37
CA LYS A 79 -3.25 -15.73 6.14
C LYS A 79 -4.32 -14.85 5.51
N PHE A 80 -4.73 -15.17 4.29
CA PHE A 80 -5.72 -14.44 3.50
C PHE A 80 -6.99 -15.27 3.32
N VAL A 81 -8.09 -14.62 3.02
CA VAL A 81 -9.20 -15.23 2.33
C VAL A 81 -8.90 -15.18 0.84
N THR A 82 -8.87 -16.34 0.19
CA THR A 82 -8.47 -16.45 -1.22
C THR A 82 -9.68 -16.57 -2.13
N LEU A 83 -9.69 -15.81 -3.20
CA LEU A 83 -10.76 -15.76 -4.20
C LEU A 83 -10.13 -15.77 -5.61
N SER A 84 -10.67 -16.62 -6.50
CA SER A 84 -10.25 -16.64 -7.91
C SER A 84 -11.42 -16.23 -8.79
N LEU A 85 -11.21 -15.25 -9.67
CA LEU A 85 -12.26 -14.67 -10.50
C LEU A 85 -11.84 -14.62 -11.97
N ASP A 86 -12.74 -15.06 -12.85
CA ASP A 86 -12.62 -14.80 -14.27
C ASP A 86 -12.91 -13.31 -14.56
N GLY A 87 -11.86 -12.54 -14.83
CA GLY A 87 -11.96 -11.09 -15.03
C GLY A 87 -12.84 -10.68 -16.21
N ASP A 88 -13.05 -11.54 -17.19
CA ASP A 88 -13.93 -11.25 -18.33
C ASP A 88 -15.41 -11.25 -17.92
N ARG A 89 -15.75 -11.96 -16.83
CA ARG A 89 -17.09 -11.95 -16.25
C ARG A 89 -17.33 -10.82 -15.25
N PHE A 90 -16.26 -10.09 -14.82
CA PHE A 90 -16.35 -9.06 -13.82
C PHE A 90 -15.82 -7.69 -14.30
N PRO A 91 -16.42 -7.07 -15.34
CA PRO A 91 -15.94 -5.80 -15.91
C PRO A 91 -15.97 -4.63 -14.91
N ASN A 92 -16.91 -4.63 -13.97
CA ASN A 92 -16.99 -3.61 -12.93
C ASN A 92 -15.82 -3.71 -11.92
N LEU A 93 -15.39 -4.92 -11.57
CA LEU A 93 -14.21 -5.15 -10.73
C LEU A 93 -12.95 -4.69 -11.47
N LYS A 94 -12.80 -5.02 -12.75
CA LYS A 94 -11.68 -4.56 -13.58
C LYS A 94 -11.57 -3.03 -13.58
N ARG A 95 -12.69 -2.35 -13.76
CA ARG A 95 -12.75 -0.88 -13.77
C ARG A 95 -12.42 -0.30 -12.39
N LYS A 96 -13.04 -0.84 -11.33
CA LYS A 96 -12.84 -0.37 -9.94
C LYS A 96 -11.37 -0.42 -9.54
N TYR A 97 -10.67 -1.52 -9.85
CA TYR A 97 -9.27 -1.72 -9.46
C TYR A 97 -8.26 -1.46 -10.58
N GLY A 98 -8.69 -0.91 -11.70
CA GLY A 98 -7.82 -0.54 -12.82
C GLY A 98 -7.05 -1.73 -13.40
N ILE A 99 -7.71 -2.88 -13.60
CA ILE A 99 -7.12 -4.08 -14.17
C ILE A 99 -7.07 -3.96 -15.68
N LYS A 100 -5.86 -4.00 -16.26
CA LYS A 100 -5.61 -3.83 -17.70
C LYS A 100 -5.16 -5.12 -18.41
N GLY A 101 -4.86 -6.19 -17.67
CA GLY A 101 -4.34 -7.45 -18.24
C GLY A 101 -4.38 -8.60 -17.23
N TYR A 102 -4.00 -9.79 -17.69
CA TYR A 102 -3.99 -11.02 -16.91
C TYR A 102 -2.62 -11.71 -16.93
N PRO A 103 -2.23 -12.41 -15.85
CA PRO A 103 -2.91 -12.43 -14.56
C PRO A 103 -2.84 -11.07 -13.86
N SER A 104 -3.81 -10.77 -13.00
CA SER A 104 -3.74 -9.67 -12.05
C SER A 104 -4.07 -10.17 -10.66
N ILE A 105 -3.26 -9.81 -9.67
CA ILE A 105 -3.46 -10.18 -8.28
C ILE A 105 -3.80 -8.91 -7.50
N LEU A 106 -4.89 -8.96 -6.74
CA LEU A 106 -5.29 -7.88 -5.85
C LEU A 106 -5.16 -8.34 -4.40
N PHE A 107 -4.66 -7.47 -3.57
CA PHE A 107 -4.67 -7.59 -2.12
C PHE A 107 -5.63 -6.52 -1.58
N LEU A 108 -6.70 -6.96 -0.94
CA LEU A 108 -7.70 -6.05 -0.38
C LEU A 108 -7.76 -6.24 1.14
N ASP A 109 -8.14 -5.19 1.85
CA ASP A 109 -8.58 -5.32 3.23
C ASP A 109 -9.99 -5.97 3.30
N GLN A 110 -10.47 -6.21 4.51
CA GLN A 110 -11.79 -6.81 4.75
C GLN A 110 -12.96 -5.93 4.31
N ASN A 111 -12.72 -4.64 4.00
CA ASN A 111 -13.73 -3.68 3.54
C ASN A 111 -13.69 -3.48 2.01
N GLY A 112 -12.66 -4.04 1.34
CA GLY A 112 -12.47 -3.94 -0.10
C GLY A 112 -11.62 -2.74 -0.52
N SER A 113 -10.92 -2.09 0.42
CA SER A 113 -9.89 -1.10 0.10
C SER A 113 -8.66 -1.80 -0.47
N LEU A 114 -8.06 -1.22 -1.50
CA LEU A 114 -6.89 -1.80 -2.16
C LEU A 114 -5.65 -1.61 -1.28
N ILE A 115 -5.03 -2.72 -0.86
CA ILE A 115 -3.75 -2.72 -0.15
C ILE A 115 -2.59 -2.70 -1.14
N ASP A 116 -2.66 -3.58 -2.16
CA ASP A 116 -1.64 -3.70 -3.19
C ASP A 116 -2.20 -4.40 -4.44
N LYS A 117 -1.50 -4.27 -5.56
CA LYS A 117 -1.87 -4.89 -6.84
C LYS A 117 -0.63 -5.18 -7.68
N ILE A 118 -0.66 -6.33 -8.36
CA ILE A 118 0.28 -6.62 -9.43
C ILE A 118 -0.47 -7.08 -10.69
N THR A 119 0.03 -6.68 -11.86
CA THR A 119 -0.41 -7.19 -13.16
C THR A 119 0.78 -7.84 -13.85
N GLY A 120 0.57 -9.01 -14.45
CA GLY A 120 1.59 -9.86 -15.05
C GLY A 120 2.02 -11.01 -14.15
N MET A 121 2.95 -11.81 -14.63
CA MET A 121 3.41 -13.05 -14.00
C MET A 121 4.51 -12.77 -12.96
N PRO A 122 4.22 -12.82 -11.64
CA PRO A 122 5.28 -12.77 -10.64
C PRO A 122 5.99 -14.12 -10.52
N ASP A 123 7.28 -14.08 -10.20
CA ASP A 123 7.98 -15.26 -9.73
C ASP A 123 7.66 -15.56 -8.25
N SER A 124 8.16 -16.71 -7.75
CA SER A 124 7.89 -17.13 -6.36
C SER A 124 8.43 -16.16 -5.32
N LYS A 125 9.57 -15.52 -5.58
CA LYS A 125 10.19 -14.56 -4.65
C LYS A 125 9.36 -13.28 -4.58
N MET A 126 8.88 -12.82 -5.73
CA MET A 126 8.05 -11.62 -5.83
C MET A 126 6.69 -11.82 -5.16
N ILE A 127 6.00 -12.95 -5.42
CA ILE A 127 4.70 -13.21 -4.80
C ILE A 127 4.81 -13.33 -3.27
N LEU A 128 5.87 -13.97 -2.74
CA LEU A 128 6.13 -14.05 -1.31
C LEU A 128 6.36 -12.68 -0.68
N LYS A 129 7.12 -11.80 -1.35
CA LYS A 129 7.33 -10.42 -0.90
C LYS A 129 6.01 -9.65 -0.86
N LEU A 130 5.20 -9.75 -1.92
CA LEU A 130 3.89 -9.09 -1.99
C LEU A 130 2.93 -9.58 -0.91
N LEU A 131 2.83 -10.89 -0.69
CA LEU A 131 1.99 -11.48 0.34
C LEU A 131 2.37 -10.98 1.74
N LYS A 132 3.65 -10.97 2.07
CA LYS A 132 4.15 -10.48 3.37
C LYS A 132 3.87 -8.99 3.56
N ASN A 133 4.13 -8.18 2.54
CA ASN A 133 3.89 -6.74 2.58
C ASN A 133 2.39 -6.44 2.72
N ALA A 134 1.55 -7.07 1.90
CA ALA A 134 0.11 -6.88 1.96
C ALA A 134 -0.47 -7.30 3.32
N TYR A 135 0.00 -8.42 3.87
CA TYR A 135 -0.42 -8.85 5.21
C TYR A 135 0.00 -7.88 6.32
N ALA A 136 1.21 -7.34 6.25
CA ALA A 136 1.69 -6.34 7.20
C ALA A 136 0.84 -5.04 7.15
N ARG A 137 0.37 -4.67 5.95
CA ARG A 137 -0.42 -3.44 5.71
C ARG A 137 -1.93 -3.62 5.86
N ARG A 138 -2.42 -4.83 6.16
CA ARG A 138 -3.85 -5.17 6.16
C ARG A 138 -4.76 -4.36 7.07
N ASN A 139 -4.20 -3.76 8.11
CA ASN A 139 -4.93 -2.98 9.11
C ASN A 139 -4.63 -1.47 9.04
N LEU A 140 -3.84 -1.02 8.06
CA LEU A 140 -3.39 0.38 8.00
C LEU A 140 -4.56 1.36 7.97
N GLU A 141 -5.61 1.09 7.18
CA GLU A 141 -6.78 1.95 7.16
C GLU A 141 -7.42 2.07 8.55
N LYS A 142 -7.62 0.92 9.22
CA LYS A 142 -8.17 0.90 10.58
C LYS A 142 -7.27 1.64 11.57
N GLU A 143 -5.96 1.41 11.50
CA GLU A 143 -4.99 2.07 12.40
C GLU A 143 -5.02 3.59 12.22
N HIS A 144 -5.11 4.08 10.99
CA HIS A 144 -5.24 5.52 10.71
C HIS A 144 -6.58 6.09 11.18
N LEU A 145 -7.69 5.36 10.99
CA LEU A 145 -9.00 5.77 11.50
C LEU A 145 -9.05 5.78 13.03
N ASP A 146 -8.42 4.81 13.68
CA ASP A 146 -8.30 4.77 15.14
C ASP A 146 -7.47 5.94 15.69
N LEU A 147 -6.39 6.32 14.99
CA LEU A 147 -5.60 7.52 15.33
C LEU A 147 -6.42 8.80 15.16
N LEU A 148 -7.13 8.94 14.04
CA LEU A 148 -8.02 10.08 13.79
C LEU A 148 -9.17 10.17 14.80
N THR A 149 -9.67 9.03 15.29
CA THR A 149 -10.71 9.00 16.32
C THR A 149 -10.17 9.52 17.66
N LYS A 150 -8.91 9.21 18.00
CA LYS A 150 -8.26 9.63 19.24
C LYS A 150 -7.81 11.08 19.18
N ASP A 151 -7.34 11.52 18.02
CA ASP A 151 -6.82 12.86 17.80
C ASP A 151 -7.21 13.39 16.41
N PRO A 152 -8.47 13.84 16.24
CA PRO A 152 -9.01 14.24 14.93
C PRO A 152 -8.32 15.47 14.31
N ASN A 153 -7.68 16.30 15.13
CA ASN A 153 -6.98 17.50 14.69
C ASN A 153 -5.46 17.39 14.82
N GLY A 154 -4.94 16.25 15.27
CA GLY A 154 -3.49 16.03 15.43
C GLY A 154 -2.77 16.03 14.10
N ILE A 155 -1.61 16.68 14.06
CA ILE A 155 -0.75 16.74 12.86
C ILE A 155 -0.40 15.32 12.39
N LYS A 156 0.13 14.50 13.30
CA LYS A 156 0.57 13.14 13.01
C LYS A 156 -0.57 12.25 12.46
N ALA A 157 -1.74 12.28 13.09
CA ALA A 157 -2.88 11.48 12.69
C ALA A 157 -3.33 11.85 11.26
N ASN A 158 -3.48 13.14 10.99
CA ASN A 158 -3.88 13.62 9.67
C ASN A 158 -2.79 13.43 8.61
N PHE A 159 -1.52 13.63 8.93
CA PHE A 159 -0.41 13.36 8.03
C PHE A 159 -0.37 11.87 7.59
N GLN A 160 -0.45 10.95 8.55
CA GLN A 160 -0.44 9.51 8.25
C GLN A 160 -1.65 9.07 7.42
N ALA A 161 -2.83 9.62 7.70
CA ALA A 161 -4.00 9.38 6.87
C ALA A 161 -3.81 9.94 5.44
N GLY A 162 -3.22 11.12 5.32
CA GLY A 162 -2.87 11.72 4.04
C GLY A 162 -1.94 10.82 3.22
N VAL A 163 -0.86 10.32 3.84
CA VAL A 163 0.08 9.38 3.21
C VAL A 163 -0.62 8.09 2.78
N TYR A 164 -1.45 7.51 3.63
CA TYR A 164 -2.22 6.31 3.31
C TYR A 164 -3.08 6.49 2.06
N TYR A 165 -3.86 7.57 1.98
CA TYR A 165 -4.71 7.84 0.81
C TYR A 165 -3.89 8.24 -0.43
N PHE A 166 -2.75 8.89 -0.26
CA PHE A 166 -1.83 9.19 -1.35
C PHE A 166 -1.27 7.91 -1.99
N GLU A 167 -0.79 6.97 -1.19
CA GLU A 167 -0.30 5.66 -1.67
C GLU A 167 -1.41 4.84 -2.35
N ALA A 168 -2.65 4.96 -1.86
CA ALA A 168 -3.84 4.36 -2.48
C ALA A 168 -4.28 5.07 -3.78
N LYS A 169 -3.59 6.17 -4.18
CA LYS A 169 -3.93 7.06 -5.30
C LYS A 169 -5.29 7.74 -5.17
N GLU A 170 -5.80 7.83 -3.95
CA GLU A 170 -7.00 8.58 -3.62
C GLU A 170 -6.63 10.03 -3.28
N TYR A 171 -6.00 10.71 -4.23
CA TYR A 171 -5.36 12.02 -4.03
C TYR A 171 -6.30 13.10 -3.48
N THR A 172 -7.57 13.08 -3.86
CA THR A 172 -8.56 14.02 -3.32
C THR A 172 -8.75 13.86 -1.80
N LYS A 173 -8.74 12.64 -1.29
CA LYS A 173 -8.77 12.39 0.15
C LYS A 173 -7.44 12.76 0.81
N ALA A 174 -6.33 12.40 0.18
CA ALA A 174 -5.00 12.77 0.66
C ALA A 174 -4.87 14.28 0.86
N ILE A 175 -5.32 15.09 -0.10
CA ILE A 175 -5.38 16.56 -0.01
C ILE A 175 -6.10 17.02 1.25
N GLN A 176 -7.29 16.46 1.54
CA GLN A 176 -8.07 16.84 2.71
C GLN A 176 -7.34 16.60 4.02
N PHE A 177 -6.64 15.46 4.13
CA PHE A 177 -5.90 15.10 5.33
C PHE A 177 -4.60 15.87 5.46
N PHE A 178 -3.84 16.07 4.39
CA PHE A 178 -2.65 16.91 4.43
C PHE A 178 -3.00 18.36 4.80
N GLN A 179 -4.10 18.90 4.25
CA GLN A 179 -4.56 20.24 4.63
C GLN A 179 -4.88 20.33 6.13
N LYS A 180 -5.60 19.36 6.69
CA LYS A 180 -5.89 19.32 8.13
C LYS A 180 -4.61 19.25 8.98
N ALA A 181 -3.60 18.49 8.54
CA ALA A 181 -2.31 18.42 9.23
C ALA A 181 -1.61 19.80 9.25
N ILE A 182 -1.65 20.53 8.13
CA ILE A 182 -1.05 21.86 7.98
C ILE A 182 -1.78 22.90 8.83
N ASP A 183 -3.12 22.84 8.84
CA ASP A 183 -3.97 23.79 9.56
C ASP A 183 -4.06 23.52 11.07
N SER A 184 -3.51 22.41 11.54
CA SER A 184 -3.49 22.07 12.96
C SER A 184 -2.71 23.10 13.78
N ASN A 185 -3.26 23.47 14.93
CA ASN A 185 -2.59 24.31 15.92
C ASN A 185 -1.70 23.52 16.90
N ASP A 186 -1.61 22.20 16.75
CA ASP A 186 -0.69 21.38 17.53
C ASP A 186 0.76 21.68 17.11
N THR A 187 1.64 21.78 18.08
CA THR A 187 3.08 22.06 17.87
C THR A 187 3.95 20.84 18.13
N LYS A 188 3.38 19.72 18.55
CA LYS A 188 4.15 18.53 18.94
C LYS A 188 4.85 17.85 17.78
N ASP A 189 4.24 17.83 16.62
CA ASP A 189 4.74 17.17 15.41
C ASP A 189 4.92 18.18 14.27
N ASP A 190 5.44 19.37 14.56
CA ASP A 190 5.54 20.49 13.60
C ASP A 190 6.42 20.15 12.39
N ASP A 191 7.39 19.25 12.56
CA ASP A 191 8.18 18.66 11.47
C ASP A 191 7.31 17.96 10.42
N LYS A 192 6.17 17.42 10.80
CA LYS A 192 5.24 16.77 9.86
C LYS A 192 4.47 17.76 8.99
N LYS A 193 4.37 19.03 9.38
CA LYS A 193 3.78 20.07 8.51
C LYS A 193 4.60 20.33 7.28
N HIS A 194 5.93 20.26 7.40
CA HIS A 194 6.85 20.33 6.27
C HIS A 194 6.55 19.22 5.26
N ASP A 195 6.51 17.96 5.72
CA ASP A 195 6.20 16.81 4.88
C ASP A 195 4.77 16.88 4.31
N ALA A 196 3.79 17.32 5.13
CA ALA A 196 2.40 17.45 4.71
C ALA A 196 2.24 18.50 3.59
N LEU A 197 2.94 19.62 3.69
CA LEU A 197 2.86 20.67 2.67
C LEU A 197 3.50 20.23 1.35
N PHE A 198 4.61 19.49 1.40
CA PHE A 198 5.23 18.89 0.23
C PHE A 198 4.27 17.91 -0.46
N ASN A 199 3.75 16.93 0.30
CA ASN A 199 2.84 15.91 -0.23
C ASN A 199 1.50 16.50 -0.71
N LEU A 200 1.04 17.60 -0.12
CA LEU A 200 -0.13 18.35 -0.61
C LEU A 200 0.13 18.90 -2.03
N GLY A 201 1.30 19.51 -2.25
CA GLY A 201 1.70 19.99 -3.56
C GLY A 201 1.73 18.88 -4.61
N ILE A 202 2.35 17.74 -4.27
CA ILE A 202 2.38 16.55 -5.15
C ILE A 202 0.95 16.03 -5.41
N SER A 203 0.09 15.99 -4.38
CA SER A 203 -1.29 15.52 -4.55
C SER A 203 -2.09 16.40 -5.51
N TYR A 204 -1.84 17.72 -5.51
CA TYR A 204 -2.44 18.64 -6.49
C TYR A 204 -1.91 18.40 -7.90
N LEU A 205 -0.61 18.08 -8.08
CA LEU A 205 -0.06 17.69 -9.38
C LEU A 205 -0.76 16.44 -9.92
N GLU A 206 -0.90 15.41 -9.10
CA GLU A 206 -1.50 14.12 -9.48
C GLU A 206 -2.96 14.23 -9.94
N ILE A 207 -3.70 15.23 -9.47
CA ILE A 207 -5.09 15.50 -9.93
C ILE A 207 -5.15 16.56 -11.04
N GLY A 208 -4.01 17.04 -11.53
CA GLY A 208 -3.93 18.06 -12.57
C GLY A 208 -4.29 19.49 -12.11
N ASN A 209 -4.33 19.74 -10.79
CA ASN A 209 -4.57 21.09 -10.26
C ASN A 209 -3.25 21.87 -10.10
N PHE A 210 -2.61 22.17 -11.24
CA PHE A 210 -1.29 22.77 -11.29
C PHE A 210 -1.20 24.13 -10.60
N LYS A 211 -2.27 24.95 -10.67
CA LYS A 211 -2.29 26.26 -9.98
C LYS A 211 -2.21 26.10 -8.46
N SER A 212 -2.96 25.16 -7.91
CA SER A 212 -2.90 24.86 -6.47
C SER A 212 -1.57 24.25 -6.07
N ALA A 213 -0.98 23.41 -6.92
CA ALA A 213 0.36 22.85 -6.70
C ALA A 213 1.40 23.96 -6.59
N ILE A 214 1.45 24.91 -7.54
CA ILE A 214 2.36 26.05 -7.54
C ILE A 214 2.19 26.90 -6.26
N ALA A 215 0.94 27.23 -5.91
CA ALA A 215 0.67 28.00 -4.70
C ALA A 215 1.15 27.27 -3.42
N THR A 216 0.97 25.97 -3.38
CA THR A 216 1.42 25.12 -2.26
C THR A 216 2.95 25.07 -2.17
N PHE A 217 3.65 24.89 -3.30
CA PHE A 217 5.11 24.91 -3.34
C PHE A 217 5.70 26.29 -3.01
N ASN A 218 5.04 27.37 -3.42
CA ASN A 218 5.42 28.72 -2.99
C ASN A 218 5.32 28.90 -1.48
N SER A 219 4.22 28.37 -0.88
CA SER A 219 4.04 28.37 0.58
C SER A 219 5.12 27.54 1.29
N TYR A 220 5.51 26.39 0.71
CA TYR A 220 6.59 25.57 1.24
C TYR A 220 7.92 26.35 1.29
N ILE A 221 8.32 26.94 0.15
CA ILE A 221 9.57 27.68 0.03
C ILE A 221 9.63 28.84 1.04
N SER A 222 8.48 29.53 1.22
CA SER A 222 8.38 30.63 2.18
C SER A 222 8.48 30.19 3.64
N LYS A 223 7.81 29.08 3.99
CA LYS A 223 7.74 28.61 5.39
C LYS A 223 8.96 27.79 5.81
N PHE A 224 9.55 27.07 4.87
CA PHE A 224 10.64 26.13 5.10
C PHE A 224 11.86 26.41 4.19
N PRO A 225 12.52 27.56 4.31
CA PRO A 225 13.60 27.95 3.40
C PRO A 225 14.84 27.03 3.49
N ASN A 226 14.97 26.26 4.56
CA ASN A 226 16.04 25.28 4.76
C ASN A 226 15.57 23.83 4.50
N GLY A 227 14.36 23.65 3.95
CA GLY A 227 13.82 22.36 3.60
C GLY A 227 14.38 21.81 2.29
N ASP A 228 13.74 20.78 1.73
CA ASP A 228 14.11 20.22 0.42
C ASP A 228 13.65 21.13 -0.73
N ILE A 229 14.36 22.25 -0.89
CA ILE A 229 14.06 23.26 -1.91
C ILE A 229 14.27 22.69 -3.30
N SER A 230 15.25 21.79 -3.50
CA SER A 230 15.56 21.20 -4.80
C SER A 230 14.37 20.42 -5.34
N SER A 231 13.83 19.48 -4.56
CA SER A 231 12.65 18.72 -4.96
C SER A 231 11.42 19.59 -5.16
N VAL A 232 11.20 20.59 -4.30
CA VAL A 232 10.07 21.51 -4.42
C VAL A 232 10.14 22.33 -5.71
N LEU A 233 11.29 22.86 -6.07
CA LEU A 233 11.49 23.60 -7.32
C LEU A 233 11.27 22.70 -8.54
N PHE A 234 11.78 21.46 -8.49
CA PHE A 234 11.60 20.50 -9.57
C PHE A 234 10.11 20.23 -9.84
N PHE A 235 9.34 19.94 -8.81
CA PHE A 235 7.90 19.66 -8.96
C PHE A 235 7.10 20.93 -9.30
N ARG A 236 7.52 22.10 -8.84
CA ARG A 236 6.91 23.36 -9.23
C ARG A 236 7.17 23.68 -10.71
N ALA A 237 8.39 23.41 -11.20
CA ALA A 237 8.72 23.50 -12.61
C ALA A 237 7.84 22.59 -13.47
N ASN A 238 7.61 21.34 -13.07
CA ASN A 238 6.67 20.44 -13.74
C ASN A 238 5.26 21.07 -13.83
N ALA A 239 4.78 21.68 -12.74
CA ALA A 239 3.47 22.37 -12.75
C ALA A 239 3.44 23.56 -13.70
N TYR A 240 4.53 24.33 -13.80
CA TYR A 240 4.65 25.42 -14.74
C TYR A 240 4.67 24.92 -16.20
N GLU A 241 5.36 23.80 -16.49
CA GLU A 241 5.34 23.18 -17.82
C GLU A 241 3.92 22.80 -18.25
N GLU A 242 3.17 22.15 -17.37
CA GLU A 242 1.77 21.75 -17.64
C GLU A 242 0.83 22.95 -17.90
N LEU A 243 1.18 24.13 -17.36
CA LEU A 243 0.48 25.39 -17.63
C LEU A 243 1.07 26.15 -18.81
N ASN A 244 2.05 25.59 -19.52
CA ASN A 244 2.80 26.24 -20.60
C ASN A 244 3.52 27.55 -20.19
N GLN A 245 3.87 27.66 -18.90
CA GLN A 245 4.64 28.77 -18.33
C GLN A 245 6.13 28.45 -18.39
N LYS A 246 6.65 28.39 -19.63
CA LYS A 246 8.00 27.90 -19.94
C LYS A 246 9.12 28.66 -19.25
N ASP A 247 9.00 29.98 -19.13
CA ASP A 247 10.06 30.80 -18.51
C ASP A 247 10.17 30.55 -17.01
N ASP A 248 9.04 30.36 -16.32
CA ASP A 248 9.00 30.01 -14.90
C ASP A 248 9.54 28.61 -14.66
N ALA A 249 9.16 27.64 -15.49
CA ALA A 249 9.67 26.29 -15.43
C ALA A 249 11.20 26.26 -15.62
N ARG A 250 11.69 26.96 -16.64
CA ARG A 250 13.13 27.08 -16.93
C ARG A 250 13.89 27.70 -15.76
N ALA A 251 13.33 28.73 -15.14
CA ALA A 251 13.96 29.40 -14.00
C ALA A 251 14.11 28.44 -12.81
N ASP A 252 13.09 27.64 -12.52
CA ASP A 252 13.14 26.67 -11.44
C ASP A 252 14.11 25.51 -11.73
N TYR A 253 14.07 24.91 -12.93
CA TYR A 253 15.04 23.87 -13.32
C TYR A 253 16.49 24.34 -13.28
N LYS A 254 16.78 25.59 -13.66
CA LYS A 254 18.14 26.16 -13.53
C LYS A 254 18.58 26.18 -12.06
N LYS A 255 17.70 26.55 -11.15
CA LYS A 255 18.02 26.52 -9.71
C LYS A 255 18.24 25.11 -9.20
N VAL A 256 17.44 24.12 -9.64
CA VAL A 256 17.67 22.71 -9.31
C VAL A 256 19.03 22.27 -9.84
N LEU A 257 19.38 22.63 -11.08
CA LEU A 257 20.68 22.32 -11.70
C LEU A 257 21.88 22.88 -10.92
N GLU A 258 21.71 24.04 -10.28
CA GLU A 258 22.72 24.65 -9.41
C GLU A 258 22.86 23.90 -8.06
N LEU A 259 21.77 23.34 -7.55
CA LEU A 259 21.69 22.67 -6.25
C LEU A 259 22.15 21.21 -6.30
N THR A 260 21.92 20.51 -7.41
CA THR A 260 22.28 19.09 -7.53
C THR A 260 23.77 18.90 -7.77
N THR A 261 24.33 17.82 -7.20
CA THR A 261 25.71 17.39 -7.44
C THR A 261 25.78 16.15 -8.33
N ASP A 262 24.63 15.50 -8.62
CA ASP A 262 24.55 14.27 -9.41
C ASP A 262 24.75 14.59 -10.91
N PRO A 263 25.74 13.97 -11.60
CA PRO A 263 26.01 14.23 -13.01
C PRO A 263 24.88 13.80 -13.94
N ASP A 264 24.20 12.69 -13.64
CA ASP A 264 23.11 12.18 -14.47
C ASP A 264 21.87 13.06 -14.33
N GLU A 265 21.54 13.49 -13.12
CA GLU A 265 20.49 14.47 -12.86
C GLU A 265 20.78 15.81 -13.56
N LYS A 266 22.02 16.29 -13.52
CA LYS A 266 22.43 17.50 -14.26
C LYS A 266 22.16 17.40 -15.75
N LYS A 267 22.51 16.27 -16.34
CA LYS A 267 22.30 16.04 -17.77
C LYS A 267 20.81 16.05 -18.13
N ASP A 268 19.98 15.38 -17.31
CA ASP A 268 18.53 15.31 -17.54
C ASP A 268 17.87 16.70 -17.38
N LEU A 269 18.27 17.46 -16.37
CA LEU A 269 17.81 18.83 -16.16
C LEU A 269 18.20 19.75 -17.32
N GLN A 270 19.45 19.64 -17.84
CA GLN A 270 19.90 20.43 -18.99
C GLN A 270 19.06 20.12 -20.23
N MET A 271 18.78 18.83 -20.51
CA MET A 271 17.91 18.44 -21.63
C MET A 271 16.49 19.02 -21.49
N ARG A 272 15.93 19.01 -20.28
CA ARG A 272 14.61 19.64 -20.02
C ARG A 272 14.64 21.14 -20.26
N ILE A 273 15.65 21.85 -19.73
CA ILE A 273 15.83 23.28 -19.92
C ILE A 273 15.92 23.63 -21.43
N ASP A 274 16.67 22.85 -22.20
CA ASP A 274 16.85 23.07 -23.65
C ASP A 274 15.54 22.80 -24.42
N SER A 275 14.72 21.87 -23.98
CA SER A 275 13.43 21.55 -24.60
C SER A 275 12.35 22.63 -24.40
N LEU A 276 12.54 23.53 -23.45
CA LEU A 276 11.62 24.64 -23.16
C LEU A 276 11.85 25.88 -24.04
N ASN A 277 12.88 25.86 -24.90
CA ASN A 277 13.20 26.97 -25.81
C ASN A 277 12.18 27.12 -26.95
#